data_695a266297ed94750a711d9c1b1d131b
#
_entry.id   695a266297ed94750a711d9c1b1d131b
#
_cell.length_a   1.000
_cell.length_b   1.000
_cell.length_c   1.000
_cell.angle_alpha   90.00
_cell.angle_beta   90.00
_cell.angle_gamma   90.00
#
_symmetry.space_group_name_H-M   'P 1'
#
loop_
_entity.id
_entity.type
_entity.pdbx_description
1 polymer ?
#
loop_
_entity_poly.entity_id
_entity_poly.type
_entity_poly.pdbx_seq_one_letter_code
_entity_poly.pdbx_strand_id
1 'polypeptide(L)'
;MYKRQGFNEGRSSENWVDYNFFGHQLVCHIGDVPKKVSKEVDGKLVPIPHFGVILDWQDFDLLSEKIKESKLEFVIEPYLRFEGKPGEQKTMFFQDPFGNSLEFKSFKSDDEIFKST
;
A
#
# COMPACT_ATOMS: atom_id res chain seq x y z
N MET A 1 -1.26 -0.48 -14.01
CA MET A 1 -0.73 -1.08 -12.75
C MET A 1 -1.81 -1.72 -11.90
N TYR A 2 -2.77 -0.95 -11.44
CA TYR A 2 -3.81 -1.49 -10.54
C TYR A 2 -4.58 -2.66 -11.13
N LYS A 3 -4.82 -2.63 -12.43
CA LYS A 3 -5.48 -3.74 -13.14
C LYS A 3 -4.68 -5.03 -13.07
N ARG A 4 -3.34 -4.93 -13.13
CA ARG A 4 -2.45 -6.10 -13.05
C ARG A 4 -2.44 -6.76 -11.67
N GLN A 5 -2.75 -6.01 -10.62
CA GLN A 5 -2.90 -6.55 -9.27
C GLN A 5 -4.29 -7.12 -9.01
N GLY A 6 -5.14 -7.20 -10.04
CA GLY A 6 -6.46 -7.81 -9.95
C GLY A 6 -7.57 -6.85 -9.54
N PHE A 7 -7.32 -5.54 -9.57
CA PHE A 7 -8.36 -4.55 -9.30
C PHE A 7 -9.20 -4.31 -10.56
N ASN A 8 -10.51 -4.50 -10.45
CA ASN A 8 -11.41 -4.33 -11.57
C ASN A 8 -11.67 -2.85 -11.85
N GLU A 9 -11.65 -2.51 -13.15
CA GLU A 9 -12.01 -1.18 -13.61
C GLU A 9 -13.52 -0.96 -13.48
N GLY A 10 -13.90 0.24 -13.00
CA GLY A 10 -15.28 0.70 -13.02
C GLY A 10 -15.50 1.65 -14.20
N ARG A 11 -15.86 2.90 -13.92
CA ARG A 11 -16.08 3.91 -14.94
C ARG A 11 -14.76 4.56 -15.33
N SER A 12 -14.74 5.11 -16.54
CA SER A 12 -13.55 5.82 -17.02
C SER A 12 -13.92 6.92 -18.03
N SER A 13 -12.98 7.84 -18.22
CA SER A 13 -13.02 8.82 -19.30
C SER A 13 -11.60 8.93 -19.88
N GLU A 14 -11.36 9.92 -20.73
CA GLU A 14 -10.01 10.14 -21.30
C GLU A 14 -8.97 10.51 -20.23
N ASN A 15 -9.40 11.11 -19.13
CA ASN A 15 -8.50 11.69 -18.13
C ASN A 15 -8.53 11.00 -16.77
N TRP A 16 -9.40 10.01 -16.59
CA TRP A 16 -9.49 9.32 -15.31
C TRP A 16 -10.10 7.91 -15.44
N VAL A 17 -9.85 7.08 -14.45
CA VAL A 17 -10.39 5.73 -14.35
C VAL A 17 -10.61 5.37 -12.87
N ASP A 18 -11.74 4.69 -12.60
CA ASP A 18 -12.03 4.11 -11.29
C ASP A 18 -11.58 2.67 -11.23
N TYR A 19 -11.13 2.26 -10.05
CA TYR A 19 -10.89 0.85 -9.75
C TYR A 19 -11.63 0.44 -8.49
N ASN A 20 -12.06 -0.80 -8.43
CA ASN A 20 -12.48 -1.40 -7.18
C ASN A 20 -11.21 -1.75 -6.39
N PHE A 21 -10.95 -0.97 -5.36
CA PHE A 21 -9.76 -1.11 -4.53
C PHE A 21 -10.20 -1.61 -3.15
N PHE A 22 -10.25 -2.93 -3.00
CA PHE A 22 -10.68 -3.60 -1.77
C PHE A 22 -12.10 -3.18 -1.33
N GLY A 23 -13.02 -3.05 -2.28
CA GLY A 23 -14.38 -2.60 -2.02
C GLY A 23 -14.56 -1.09 -1.93
N HIS A 24 -13.48 -0.33 -2.02
CA HIS A 24 -13.50 1.13 -2.10
C HIS A 24 -13.23 1.58 -3.54
N GLN A 25 -13.65 2.78 -3.86
CA GLN A 25 -13.37 3.34 -5.17
C GLN A 25 -12.04 4.09 -5.13
N LEU A 26 -11.10 3.65 -5.95
CA LEU A 26 -9.85 4.37 -6.18
C LEU A 26 -9.94 5.04 -7.55
N VAL A 27 -9.82 6.36 -7.58
CA VAL A 27 -9.87 7.12 -8.83
C VAL A 27 -8.48 7.59 -9.20
N CYS A 28 -8.06 7.23 -10.42
CA CYS A 28 -6.77 7.68 -10.95
C CYS A 28 -7.02 8.73 -12.03
N HIS A 29 -6.41 9.89 -11.88
CA HIS A 29 -6.49 10.99 -12.83
C HIS A 29 -5.15 11.19 -13.52
N ILE A 30 -5.19 11.65 -14.76
CA ILE A 30 -3.99 12.13 -15.44
C ILE A 30 -3.68 13.53 -14.90
N GLY A 31 -2.47 13.72 -14.40
CA GLY A 31 -2.04 15.00 -13.85
C GLY A 31 -0.66 14.89 -13.23
N ASP A 32 -0.18 16.00 -12.67
CA ASP A 32 1.12 16.01 -12.04
C ASP A 32 1.09 15.30 -10.69
N VAL A 33 2.15 14.53 -10.42
CA VAL A 33 2.29 13.86 -9.12
C VAL A 33 2.82 14.88 -8.10
N PRO A 34 2.24 14.96 -6.88
CA PRO A 34 2.74 15.86 -5.85
C PRO A 34 4.21 15.59 -5.53
N LYS A 35 4.94 16.66 -5.18
CA LYS A 35 6.33 16.55 -4.77
C LYS A 35 6.41 15.68 -3.51
N LYS A 36 7.34 14.71 -3.54
CA LYS A 36 7.52 13.78 -2.42
C LYS A 36 8.60 14.24 -1.48
N VAL A 37 8.40 13.95 -0.20
CA VAL A 37 9.42 14.06 0.83
C VAL A 37 9.54 12.70 1.51
N SER A 38 10.63 12.49 2.23
CA SER A 38 10.82 11.26 3.00
C SER A 38 11.01 11.59 4.46
N LYS A 39 10.48 10.71 5.34
CA LYS A 39 10.66 10.81 6.78
C LYS A 39 11.21 9.50 7.31
N GLU A 40 12.14 9.57 8.26
CA GLU A 40 12.68 8.37 8.86
C GLU A 40 11.70 7.79 9.88
N VAL A 41 11.37 6.50 9.71
CA VAL A 41 10.57 5.72 10.65
C VAL A 41 11.23 4.35 10.77
N ASP A 42 11.54 3.89 11.98
CA ASP A 42 12.22 2.61 12.21
C ASP A 42 13.52 2.47 11.42
N GLY A 43 14.26 3.56 11.23
CA GLY A 43 15.50 3.56 10.44
C GLY A 43 15.30 3.49 8.93
N LYS A 44 14.07 3.59 8.45
CA LYS A 44 13.72 3.51 7.02
C LYS A 44 13.17 4.85 6.53
N LEU A 45 13.47 5.19 5.29
CA LEU A 45 12.98 6.42 4.67
C LEU A 45 11.58 6.17 4.10
N VAL A 46 10.58 6.68 4.79
CA VAL A 46 9.17 6.54 4.42
C VAL A 46 8.78 7.67 3.47
N PRO A 47 8.23 7.35 2.27
CA PRO A 47 7.80 8.39 1.34
C PRO A 47 6.53 9.09 1.83
N ILE A 48 6.42 10.38 1.57
CA ILE A 48 5.25 11.21 1.91
C ILE A 48 4.91 12.09 0.71
N PRO A 49 3.66 12.15 0.24
CA PRO A 49 2.50 11.43 0.77
C PRO A 49 2.48 9.95 0.37
N HIS A 50 1.72 9.18 1.09
CA HIS A 50 1.39 7.80 0.74
C HIS A 50 -0.04 7.49 1.20
N PHE A 51 -0.59 6.42 0.65
CA PHE A 51 -1.91 5.90 1.05
C PHE A 51 -1.89 4.37 0.94
N GLY A 52 -2.90 3.74 1.50
CA GLY A 52 -2.96 2.29 1.39
C GLY A 52 -4.10 1.69 2.19
N VAL A 53 -3.97 0.39 2.46
CA VAL A 53 -5.04 -0.41 3.07
C VAL A 53 -4.45 -1.31 4.15
N ILE A 54 -5.23 -1.55 5.18
CA ILE A 54 -4.94 -2.58 6.18
C ILE A 54 -5.57 -3.87 5.67
N LEU A 55 -4.75 -4.92 5.53
CA LEU A 55 -5.16 -6.21 5.02
C LEU A 55 -5.19 -7.25 6.13
N ASP A 56 -5.88 -8.36 5.89
CA ASP A 56 -5.77 -9.55 6.74
C ASP A 56 -4.34 -10.12 6.64
N TRP A 57 -3.94 -10.83 7.69
CA TRP A 57 -2.57 -11.36 7.82
C TRP A 57 -2.14 -12.21 6.62
N GLN A 58 -3.05 -13.05 6.12
CA GLN A 58 -2.78 -13.88 4.95
C GLN A 58 -2.81 -13.09 3.64
N ASP A 59 -3.74 -12.17 3.51
CA ASP A 59 -3.89 -11.35 2.30
C ASP A 59 -2.67 -10.47 2.05
N PHE A 60 -2.02 -10.01 3.12
CA PHE A 60 -0.78 -9.25 3.02
C PHE A 60 0.29 -10.06 2.28
N ASP A 61 0.48 -11.32 2.67
CA ASP A 61 1.50 -12.18 2.05
C ASP A 61 1.16 -12.46 0.58
N LEU A 62 -0.11 -12.71 0.27
CA LEU A 62 -0.55 -12.94 -1.10
C LEU A 62 -0.30 -11.73 -1.98
N LEU A 63 -0.61 -10.54 -1.49
CA LEU A 63 -0.38 -9.30 -2.25
C LEU A 63 1.11 -9.04 -2.43
N SER A 64 1.92 -9.27 -1.39
CA SER A 64 3.36 -9.05 -1.50
C SER A 64 4.00 -9.94 -2.56
N GLU A 65 3.53 -11.17 -2.70
CA GLU A 65 3.99 -12.08 -3.76
C GLU A 65 3.59 -11.57 -5.15
N LYS A 66 2.37 -11.08 -5.30
CA LYS A 66 1.91 -10.49 -6.57
C LYS A 66 2.76 -9.28 -6.96
N ILE A 67 3.12 -8.44 -6.01
CA ILE A 67 3.95 -7.26 -6.26
C ILE A 67 5.35 -7.68 -6.71
N LYS A 68 5.94 -8.69 -6.07
CA LYS A 68 7.23 -9.23 -6.48
C LYS A 68 7.19 -9.75 -7.92
N GLU A 69 6.15 -10.46 -8.28
CA GLU A 69 5.97 -11.02 -9.62
C GLU A 69 5.72 -9.96 -10.69
N SER A 70 5.15 -8.81 -10.31
CA SER A 70 4.77 -7.74 -11.25
C SER A 70 5.92 -6.84 -11.65
N LYS A 71 7.12 -7.06 -11.16
CA LYS A 71 8.32 -6.25 -11.42
C LYS A 71 8.24 -4.84 -10.85
N LEU A 72 7.32 -4.57 -9.95
CA LEU A 72 7.30 -3.33 -9.19
C LEU A 72 8.38 -3.40 -8.11
N GLU A 73 9.05 -2.29 -7.90
CA GLU A 73 10.09 -2.23 -6.87
C GLU A 73 9.48 -1.81 -5.54
N PHE A 74 9.89 -2.50 -4.48
CA PHE A 74 9.55 -2.05 -3.14
C PHE A 74 10.40 -0.83 -2.78
N VAL A 75 9.77 0.20 -2.23
CA VAL A 75 10.47 1.28 -1.55
C VAL A 75 10.98 0.79 -0.20
N ILE A 76 10.13 0.04 0.49
CA ILE A 76 10.47 -0.67 1.73
C ILE A 76 9.91 -2.08 1.59
N GLU A 77 10.77 -3.08 1.60
CA GLU A 77 10.35 -4.47 1.51
C GLU A 77 9.51 -4.86 2.72
N PRO A 78 8.62 -5.89 2.59
CA PRO A 78 7.81 -6.35 3.71
C PRO A 78 8.66 -6.65 4.94
N TYR A 79 8.27 -6.11 6.09
CA TYR A 79 8.94 -6.38 7.36
C TYR A 79 7.97 -6.33 8.53
N LEU A 80 8.37 -6.93 9.65
CA LEU A 80 7.61 -6.94 10.90
C LEU A 80 8.00 -5.77 11.78
N ARG A 81 6.99 -5.10 12.34
CA ARG A 81 7.17 -4.07 13.37
C ARG A 81 6.61 -4.59 14.69
N PHE A 82 7.24 -4.24 15.78
CA PHE A 82 6.78 -4.59 17.13
C PHE A 82 6.64 -6.09 17.33
N GLU A 83 7.57 -6.88 16.79
CA GLU A 83 7.55 -8.33 16.88
C GLU A 83 7.49 -8.79 18.33
N GLY A 84 6.51 -9.68 18.63
CA GLY A 84 6.29 -10.20 19.97
C GLY A 84 5.71 -9.21 20.97
N LYS A 85 5.28 -8.04 20.52
CA LYS A 85 4.72 -6.97 21.37
C LYS A 85 3.30 -6.63 20.93
N PRO A 86 2.53 -5.91 21.79
CA PRO A 86 1.24 -5.37 21.36
C PRO A 86 1.44 -4.47 20.13
N GLY A 87 0.51 -4.59 19.17
CA GLY A 87 0.60 -3.83 17.92
C GLY A 87 1.49 -4.45 16.86
N GLU A 88 1.91 -5.71 17.02
CA GLU A 88 2.70 -6.42 16.02
C GLU A 88 2.02 -6.33 14.66
N GLN A 89 2.76 -5.89 13.66
CA GLN A 89 2.23 -5.65 12.32
C GLN A 89 3.28 -5.90 11.24
N LYS A 90 2.79 -6.21 10.04
CA LYS A 90 3.61 -6.26 8.82
C LYS A 90 3.31 -5.02 8.01
N THR A 91 4.32 -4.45 7.36
CA THR A 91 4.14 -3.32 6.46
C THR A 91 5.06 -3.44 5.25
N MET A 92 4.64 -2.84 4.14
CA MET A 92 5.45 -2.71 2.93
C MET A 92 5.08 -1.42 2.21
N PHE A 93 6.05 -0.85 1.52
CA PHE A 93 5.84 0.33 0.68
C PHE A 93 6.33 0.04 -0.73
N PHE A 94 5.54 0.45 -1.70
CA PHE A 94 5.97 0.39 -3.10
C PHE A 94 5.40 1.60 -3.86
N GLN A 95 5.91 1.81 -5.07
CA GLN A 95 5.43 2.89 -5.92
C GLN A 95 4.79 2.33 -7.16
N ASP A 96 3.72 2.98 -7.62
CA ASP A 96 3.21 2.68 -8.95
C ASP A 96 4.16 3.26 -10.02
N PRO A 97 3.98 2.92 -11.31
CA PRO A 97 4.88 3.41 -12.36
C PRO A 97 4.93 4.93 -12.50
N PHE A 98 3.98 5.65 -11.92
CA PHE A 98 3.89 7.10 -12.01
C PHE A 98 4.40 7.80 -10.74
N GLY A 99 4.93 7.03 -9.80
CA GLY A 99 5.54 7.57 -8.61
C GLY A 99 4.61 7.78 -7.42
N ASN A 100 3.37 7.32 -7.48
CA ASN A 100 2.49 7.33 -6.32
C ASN A 100 2.95 6.27 -5.32
N SER A 101 3.02 6.65 -4.05
CA SER A 101 3.51 5.76 -2.99
C SER A 101 2.35 5.11 -2.26
N LEU A 102 2.42 3.79 -2.10
CA LEU A 102 1.40 3.00 -1.41
C LEU A 102 2.02 2.26 -0.24
N GLU A 103 1.27 2.22 0.86
CA GLU A 103 1.60 1.39 2.00
C GLU A 103 0.49 0.37 2.21
N PHE A 104 0.86 -0.88 2.35
CA PHE A 104 -0.06 -1.92 2.81
C PHE A 104 0.47 -2.46 4.11
N LYS A 105 -0.42 -2.70 5.05
CA LYS A 105 -0.04 -3.26 6.33
C LYS A 105 -1.08 -4.27 6.80
N SER A 106 -0.68 -5.08 7.76
CA SER A 106 -1.57 -6.02 8.42
C SER A 106 -1.18 -6.12 9.88
N PHE A 107 -2.16 -6.13 10.75
CA PHE A 107 -1.95 -6.33 12.18
C PHE A 107 -2.16 -7.80 12.51
N LYS A 108 -1.32 -8.34 13.38
CA LYS A 108 -1.44 -9.73 13.82
C LYS A 108 -2.77 -9.95 14.55
N SER A 109 -3.25 -8.93 15.27
CA SER A 109 -4.56 -8.92 15.91
C SER A 109 -5.33 -7.67 15.49
N ASP A 110 -6.55 -7.86 14.95
CA ASP A 110 -7.39 -6.74 14.51
C ASP A 110 -7.73 -5.78 15.64
N ASP A 111 -7.72 -6.25 16.88
CA ASP A 111 -7.97 -5.42 18.05
C ASP A 111 -6.91 -4.34 18.25
N GLU A 112 -5.75 -4.48 17.63
CA GLU A 112 -4.63 -3.56 17.79
C GLU A 112 -4.64 -2.39 16.79
N ILE A 113 -5.49 -2.43 15.77
CA ILE A 113 -5.47 -1.46 14.65
C ILE A 113 -5.63 -0.02 15.13
N PHE A 114 -6.55 0.21 16.05
CA PHE A 114 -6.86 1.56 16.54
C PHE A 114 -6.48 1.77 17.99
N LYS A 115 -5.69 0.90 18.57
CA LYS A 115 -5.22 1.09 19.94
C LYS A 115 -4.26 2.26 20.03
N SER A 116 -4.43 3.09 21.06
CA SER A 116 -3.59 4.25 21.29
C SER A 116 -2.30 3.94 22.06
N THR A 117 -2.21 2.77 22.64
CA THR A 117 -1.01 2.34 23.39
C THR A 117 -0.72 0.87 23.16
#